data_1083ec919b84b2d090031ae31739889e
#
_entry.id   1083ec919b84b2d090031ae31739889e
#
_cell.length_a   1.000
_cell.length_b   1.000
_cell.length_c   1.000
_cell.angle_alpha   90.00
_cell.angle_beta   90.00
_cell.angle_gamma   90.00
#
_symmetry.space_group_name_H-M   'P 1'
#
loop_
_entity.id
_entity.type
_entity.pdbx_description
1 polymer ?
#
loop_
_entity_poly.entity_id
_entity_poly.type
_entity_poly.pdbx_seq_one_letter_code
_entity_poly.pdbx_strand_id
1 'polypeptide(L)'
;MKEKLPQIGLWILPQPKDAYSNSEFLPIPNIKNSKKAPFGYKINEEDNLMLDPIPEELKALEKAKQYIKQYSSRNVAAWLTTTTGRSITHTGLLKRIKHEGTNKRKAQAFRQWAKRLEKALTYAKKYEETTGYRKEKEQQTSNSTAGACI
;
A
#
# COMPACT_ATOMS: atom_id res chain seq x y z
N MET A 1 -2.35 36.48 30.48
CA MET A 1 -1.81 36.12 29.15
C MET A 1 -2.41 34.78 28.74
N LYS A 2 -3.25 34.75 27.72
CA LYS A 2 -3.76 33.48 27.17
C LYS A 2 -2.67 32.93 26.26
N GLU A 3 -2.00 31.86 26.66
CA GLU A 3 -1.09 31.12 25.80
C GLU A 3 -1.89 30.62 24.59
N LYS A 4 -1.53 31.12 23.41
CA LYS A 4 -2.01 30.56 22.16
C LYS A 4 -1.46 29.13 22.07
N LEU A 5 -2.35 28.14 22.22
CA LEU A 5 -2.04 26.77 21.86
C LEU A 5 -1.45 26.77 20.43
N PRO A 6 -0.32 26.08 20.23
CA PRO A 6 0.23 25.94 18.90
C PRO A 6 -0.87 25.33 18.03
N GLN A 7 -1.27 26.05 16.99
CA GLN A 7 -2.17 25.47 16.00
C GLN A 7 -1.46 24.26 15.43
N ILE A 8 -1.98 23.08 15.72
CA ILE A 8 -1.59 21.87 15.01
C ILE A 8 -1.83 22.19 13.55
N GLY A 9 -0.75 22.50 12.83
CA GLY A 9 -0.83 22.91 11.43
C GLY A 9 -1.65 21.87 10.67
N LEU A 10 -2.47 22.33 9.74
CA LEU A 10 -3.13 21.45 8.80
C LEU A 10 -2.10 20.45 8.28
N TRP A 11 -2.27 19.19 8.67
CA TRP A 11 -1.44 18.11 8.19
C TRP A 11 -1.73 17.92 6.70
N ILE A 12 -0.92 18.55 5.87
CA ILE A 12 -0.99 18.40 4.43
C ILE A 12 -0.26 17.12 4.09
N LEU A 13 -0.96 16.17 3.51
CA LEU A 13 -0.33 14.98 2.93
C LEU A 13 0.82 15.44 2.02
N PRO A 14 2.04 14.92 2.24
CA PRO A 14 3.14 15.25 1.34
C PRO A 14 2.71 14.94 -0.09
N GLN A 15 2.81 15.93 -0.96
CA GLN A 15 2.51 15.76 -2.37
C GLN A 15 3.40 14.63 -2.91
N PRO A 16 2.86 13.67 -3.67
CA PRO A 16 3.70 12.65 -4.31
C PRO A 16 4.75 13.38 -5.15
N LYS A 17 6.01 12.99 -4.98
CA LYS A 17 7.11 13.54 -5.79
C LYS A 17 6.73 13.38 -7.27
N ASP A 18 6.85 14.43 -8.07
CA ASP A 18 6.46 14.43 -9.49
C ASP A 18 7.08 13.29 -10.31
N ALA A 19 8.24 12.80 -9.87
CA ALA A 19 8.90 11.63 -10.42
C ALA A 19 8.02 10.36 -10.44
N TYR A 20 7.01 10.27 -9.58
CA TYR A 20 6.13 9.11 -9.48
C TYR A 20 4.72 9.37 -10.03
N SER A 21 4.36 10.61 -10.32
CA SER A 21 3.02 10.98 -10.80
C SER A 21 2.67 10.35 -12.14
N ASN A 22 3.67 10.07 -12.99
CA ASN A 22 3.52 9.47 -14.32
C ASN A 22 4.11 8.05 -14.42
N SER A 23 4.58 7.45 -13.31
CA SER A 23 5.14 6.12 -13.36
C SER A 23 4.07 5.05 -13.16
N GLU A 24 4.06 4.05 -14.04
CA GLU A 24 3.23 2.85 -13.93
C GLU A 24 3.52 2.04 -12.64
N PHE A 25 4.71 2.24 -12.07
CA PHE A 25 5.21 1.52 -10.92
C PHE A 25 5.47 2.47 -9.75
N LEU A 26 4.96 2.12 -8.58
CA LEU A 26 5.10 2.89 -7.35
C LEU A 26 6.20 2.32 -6.45
N PRO A 27 6.86 3.16 -5.62
CA PRO A 27 7.77 2.68 -4.59
C PRO A 27 7.03 1.81 -3.57
N ILE A 28 7.71 0.83 -3.04
CA ILE A 28 7.17 -0.11 -2.04
C ILE A 28 8.00 -0.07 -0.76
N PRO A 29 7.40 -0.34 0.42
CA PRO A 29 8.15 -0.37 1.66
C PRO A 29 9.10 -1.56 1.74
N ASN A 30 10.30 -1.34 2.28
CA ASN A 30 11.29 -2.37 2.58
C ASN A 30 11.02 -2.99 3.97
N ILE A 31 9.97 -3.81 4.08
CA ILE A 31 9.48 -4.36 5.36
C ILE A 31 10.55 -5.13 6.14
N LYS A 32 11.53 -5.71 5.46
CA LYS A 32 12.56 -6.55 6.09
C LYS A 32 13.87 -5.82 6.35
N ASN A 33 13.97 -4.52 6.05
CA ASN A 33 15.24 -3.77 6.07
C ASN A 33 16.39 -4.53 5.39
N SER A 34 16.05 -5.27 4.33
CA SER A 34 17.00 -6.10 3.62
C SER A 34 18.02 -5.23 2.89
N LYS A 35 19.32 -5.53 3.08
CA LYS A 35 20.40 -4.90 2.33
C LYS A 35 20.39 -5.23 0.84
N LYS A 36 19.61 -6.23 0.42
CA LYS A 36 19.46 -6.63 -0.99
C LYS A 36 18.04 -6.33 -1.44
N ALA A 37 17.90 -5.40 -2.38
CA ALA A 37 16.63 -5.13 -3.01
C ALA A 37 16.17 -6.31 -3.89
N PRO A 38 14.87 -6.63 -3.90
CA PRO A 38 14.32 -7.63 -4.80
C PRO A 38 14.48 -7.18 -6.27
N PHE A 39 14.44 -8.12 -7.21
CA PHE A 39 14.50 -7.82 -8.63
C PHE A 39 13.38 -6.85 -9.04
N GLY A 40 13.71 -5.83 -9.81
CA GLY A 40 12.79 -4.76 -10.22
C GLY A 40 12.78 -3.55 -9.30
N TYR A 41 13.56 -3.57 -8.21
CA TYR A 41 13.64 -2.47 -7.24
C TYR A 41 15.08 -2.20 -6.81
N LYS A 42 15.36 -0.97 -6.42
CA LYS A 42 16.58 -0.54 -5.72
C LYS A 42 16.22 0.05 -4.36
N ILE A 43 17.16 0.04 -3.43
CA ILE A 43 16.97 0.71 -2.14
C ILE A 43 17.07 2.21 -2.39
N ASN A 44 16.15 2.98 -1.82
CA ASN A 44 16.22 4.44 -1.89
C ASN A 44 17.42 4.93 -1.08
N GLU A 45 18.19 5.87 -1.64
CA GLU A 45 19.40 6.40 -1.00
C GLU A 45 19.09 7.34 0.17
N GLU A 46 17.94 8.02 0.12
CA GLU A 46 17.48 8.93 1.17
C GLU A 46 16.77 8.17 2.31
N ASP A 47 16.03 7.12 1.98
CA ASP A 47 15.23 6.34 2.94
C ASP A 47 15.39 4.84 2.69
N ASN A 48 16.19 4.18 3.51
CA ASN A 48 16.40 2.73 3.46
C ASN A 48 15.13 1.90 3.69
N LEU A 49 14.05 2.52 4.19
CA LEU A 49 12.76 1.88 4.42
C LEU A 49 11.92 1.78 3.14
N MET A 50 12.33 2.47 2.07
CA MET A 50 11.63 2.48 0.80
C MET A 50 12.47 1.86 -0.31
N LEU A 51 11.79 1.23 -1.24
CA LEU A 51 12.35 0.62 -2.45
C LEU A 51 11.82 1.35 -3.67
N ASP A 52 12.71 1.93 -4.46
CA ASP A 52 12.38 2.60 -5.70
C ASP A 52 12.20 1.58 -6.84
N PRO A 53 11.18 1.71 -7.66
CA PRO A 53 10.98 0.84 -8.81
C PRO A 53 12.00 1.15 -9.93
N ILE A 54 12.51 0.10 -10.58
CA ILE A 54 13.27 0.17 -11.82
C ILE A 54 12.33 -0.25 -12.96
N PRO A 55 11.77 0.72 -13.71
CA PRO A 55 10.70 0.42 -14.67
C PRO A 55 11.11 -0.55 -15.77
N GLU A 56 12.38 -0.50 -16.21
CA GLU A 56 12.92 -1.41 -17.22
C GLU A 56 12.92 -2.87 -16.75
N GLU A 57 13.41 -3.11 -15.52
CA GLU A 57 13.42 -4.45 -14.93
C GLU A 57 12.00 -4.97 -14.67
N LEU A 58 11.08 -4.10 -14.25
CA LEU A 58 9.68 -4.48 -14.00
C LEU A 58 8.94 -4.81 -15.29
N LYS A 59 9.13 -4.04 -16.36
CA LYS A 59 8.57 -4.34 -17.69
C LYS A 59 9.15 -5.65 -18.26
N ALA A 60 10.46 -5.87 -18.09
CA ALA A 60 11.08 -7.13 -18.48
C ALA A 60 10.53 -8.32 -17.67
N LEU A 61 10.27 -8.13 -16.37
CA LEU A 61 9.65 -9.15 -15.51
C LEU A 61 8.22 -9.50 -15.96
N GLU A 62 7.43 -8.54 -16.42
CA GLU A 62 6.10 -8.79 -16.96
C GLU A 62 6.14 -9.62 -18.24
N LYS A 63 7.06 -9.31 -19.14
CA LYS A 63 7.32 -10.15 -20.33
C LYS A 63 7.77 -11.56 -19.94
N ALA A 64 8.65 -11.67 -18.93
CA ALA A 64 9.10 -12.96 -18.42
C ALA A 64 7.96 -13.84 -17.90
N LYS A 65 6.92 -13.24 -17.28
CA LYS A 65 5.71 -13.98 -16.85
C LYS A 65 4.95 -14.62 -18.02
N GLN A 66 4.96 -13.98 -19.18
CA GLN A 66 4.35 -14.54 -20.38
C GLN A 66 5.23 -15.66 -20.96
N TYR A 67 6.53 -15.45 -21.00
CA TYR A 67 7.47 -16.43 -21.56
C TYR A 67 7.58 -17.72 -20.74
N ILE A 68 7.43 -17.67 -19.41
CA ILE A 68 7.42 -18.88 -18.56
C ILE A 68 6.29 -19.87 -18.92
N LYS A 69 5.23 -19.40 -19.57
CA LYS A 69 4.15 -20.27 -20.05
C LYS A 69 4.56 -21.10 -21.26
N GLN A 70 5.57 -20.66 -22.00
CA GLN A 70 5.99 -21.24 -23.29
C GLN A 70 7.40 -21.83 -23.22
N TYR A 71 8.28 -21.28 -22.39
CA TYR A 71 9.70 -21.63 -22.31
C TYR A 71 10.09 -22.09 -20.91
N SER A 72 11.21 -22.81 -20.82
CA SER A 72 11.71 -23.25 -19.51
C SER A 72 12.11 -22.07 -18.65
N SER A 73 11.91 -22.18 -17.33
CA SER A 73 12.25 -21.13 -16.37
C SER A 73 13.74 -20.75 -16.38
N ARG A 74 14.62 -21.69 -16.75
CA ARG A 74 16.07 -21.45 -16.88
C ARG A 74 16.37 -20.53 -18.08
N ASN A 75 15.76 -20.80 -19.24
CA ASN A 75 15.92 -19.99 -20.43
C ASN A 75 15.38 -18.58 -20.23
N VAL A 76 14.21 -18.44 -19.56
CA VAL A 76 13.63 -17.15 -19.25
C VAL A 76 14.48 -16.36 -18.26
N ALA A 77 15.07 -17.00 -17.26
CA ALA A 77 15.99 -16.35 -16.33
C ALA A 77 17.27 -15.87 -17.00
N ALA A 78 17.83 -16.68 -17.91
CA ALA A 78 18.98 -16.27 -18.73
C ALA A 78 18.65 -15.08 -19.62
N TRP A 79 17.52 -15.11 -20.32
CA TRP A 79 17.03 -14.00 -21.14
C TRP A 79 16.87 -12.73 -20.31
N LEU A 80 16.25 -12.83 -19.13
CA LEU A 80 16.01 -11.69 -18.24
C LEU A 80 17.34 -11.07 -17.78
N THR A 81 18.32 -11.91 -17.41
CA THR A 81 19.67 -11.48 -17.03
C THR A 81 20.36 -10.74 -18.18
N THR A 82 20.27 -11.25 -19.41
CA THR A 82 20.87 -10.61 -20.60
C THR A 82 20.19 -9.28 -20.92
N THR A 83 18.86 -9.20 -20.78
CA THR A 83 18.09 -7.99 -21.12
C THR A 83 18.27 -6.87 -20.10
N THR A 84 18.35 -7.20 -18.81
CA THR A 84 18.40 -6.18 -17.72
C THR A 84 19.80 -5.96 -17.16
N GLY A 85 20.78 -6.83 -17.48
CA GLY A 85 22.12 -6.81 -16.90
C GLY A 85 22.19 -7.27 -15.44
N ARG A 86 21.06 -7.50 -14.78
CA ARG A 86 21.00 -7.96 -13.39
C ARG A 86 20.69 -9.45 -13.31
N SER A 87 21.59 -10.20 -12.66
CA SER A 87 21.44 -11.65 -12.58
C SER A 87 20.26 -12.07 -11.70
N ILE A 88 19.47 -13.01 -12.22
CA ILE A 88 18.40 -13.66 -11.49
C ILE A 88 18.45 -15.17 -11.73
N THR A 89 18.35 -15.96 -10.67
CA THR A 89 18.28 -17.42 -10.80
C THR A 89 16.86 -17.85 -11.19
N HIS A 90 16.72 -19.00 -11.86
CA HIS A 90 15.40 -19.52 -12.23
C HIS A 90 14.48 -19.75 -11.01
N THR A 91 15.05 -20.20 -9.89
CA THR A 91 14.32 -20.39 -8.63
C THR A 91 13.90 -19.03 -8.02
N GLY A 92 14.77 -18.02 -8.10
CA GLY A 92 14.48 -16.65 -7.69
C GLY A 92 13.35 -16.03 -8.51
N LEU A 93 13.38 -16.22 -9.82
CA LEU A 93 12.33 -15.77 -10.73
C LEU A 93 10.97 -16.40 -10.39
N LEU A 94 10.92 -17.71 -10.22
CA LEU A 94 9.68 -18.41 -9.86
C LEU A 94 9.13 -17.96 -8.50
N LYS A 95 9.99 -17.81 -7.49
CA LYS A 95 9.60 -17.28 -6.17
C LYS A 95 9.04 -15.86 -6.29
N ARG A 96 9.67 -15.00 -7.10
CA ARG A 96 9.22 -13.62 -7.31
C ARG A 96 7.82 -13.56 -7.92
N ILE A 97 7.57 -14.35 -8.97
CA ILE A 97 6.26 -14.42 -9.64
C ILE A 97 5.19 -14.98 -8.71
N LYS A 98 5.50 -16.05 -7.96
CA LYS A 98 4.57 -16.66 -7.00
C LYS A 98 4.21 -15.68 -5.87
N HIS A 99 5.19 -14.98 -5.33
CA HIS A 99 4.99 -13.99 -4.27
C HIS A 99 4.10 -12.84 -4.72
N GLU A 100 4.31 -12.34 -5.93
CA GLU A 100 3.48 -11.29 -6.50
C GLU A 100 2.02 -11.75 -6.71
N GLY A 101 1.82 -12.96 -7.20
CA GLY A 101 0.49 -13.55 -7.33
C GLY A 101 -0.23 -13.69 -5.99
N THR A 102 0.49 -14.08 -4.94
CA THR A 102 -0.06 -14.17 -3.59
C THR A 102 -0.43 -12.80 -3.04
N ASN A 103 0.40 -11.78 -3.25
CA ASN A 103 0.12 -10.42 -2.80
C ASN A 103 -1.08 -9.81 -3.53
N LYS A 104 -1.23 -10.05 -4.84
CA LYS A 104 -2.42 -9.62 -5.60
C LYS A 104 -3.70 -10.22 -5.03
N ARG A 105 -3.71 -11.51 -4.69
CA ARG A 105 -4.86 -12.18 -4.06
C ARG A 105 -5.20 -11.59 -2.69
N LYS A 106 -4.19 -11.36 -1.85
CA LYS A 106 -4.39 -10.70 -0.55
C LYS A 106 -4.96 -9.29 -0.72
N ALA A 107 -4.39 -8.48 -1.60
CA ALA A 107 -4.89 -7.14 -1.88
C ALA A 107 -6.34 -7.14 -2.36
N GLN A 108 -6.72 -8.10 -3.20
CA GLN A 108 -8.10 -8.26 -3.66
C GLN A 108 -9.04 -8.63 -2.51
N ALA A 109 -8.63 -9.54 -1.62
CA ALA A 109 -9.41 -9.90 -0.45
C ALA A 109 -9.63 -8.70 0.48
N PHE A 110 -8.59 -7.90 0.75
CA PHE A 110 -8.71 -6.68 1.56
C PHE A 110 -9.63 -5.63 0.90
N ARG A 111 -9.57 -5.46 -0.42
CA ARG A 111 -10.50 -4.55 -1.14
C ARG A 111 -11.96 -5.01 -1.01
N GLN A 112 -12.22 -6.31 -1.10
CA GLN A 112 -13.57 -6.85 -0.90
C GLN A 112 -14.05 -6.64 0.53
N TRP A 113 -13.17 -6.84 1.50
CA TRP A 113 -13.49 -6.61 2.92
C TRP A 113 -13.78 -5.13 3.20
N ALA A 114 -12.98 -4.21 2.68
CA ALA A 114 -13.22 -2.77 2.77
C ALA A 114 -14.60 -2.37 2.23
N LYS A 115 -14.99 -2.88 1.05
CA LYS A 115 -16.32 -2.64 0.48
C LYS A 115 -17.47 -3.17 1.38
N ARG A 116 -17.25 -4.29 2.07
CA ARG A 116 -18.25 -4.81 3.03
C ARG A 116 -18.37 -3.90 4.25
N LEU A 117 -17.24 -3.39 4.76
CA LEU A 117 -17.24 -2.43 5.88
C LEU A 117 -17.92 -1.12 5.50
N GLU A 118 -17.66 -0.58 4.33
CA GLU A 118 -18.34 0.64 3.85
C GLU A 118 -19.87 0.44 3.81
N LYS A 119 -20.34 -0.69 3.28
CA LYS A 119 -21.75 -1.02 3.30
C LYS A 119 -22.31 -1.13 4.72
N ALA A 120 -21.59 -1.82 5.62
CA ALA A 120 -22.03 -1.95 7.01
C ALA A 120 -22.11 -0.59 7.72
N LEU A 121 -21.15 0.30 7.47
CA LEU A 121 -21.17 1.66 8.00
C LEU A 121 -22.35 2.49 7.48
N THR A 122 -22.68 2.36 6.20
CA THR A 122 -23.85 3.06 5.63
C THR A 122 -25.16 2.55 6.24
N TYR A 123 -25.29 1.23 6.47
CA TYR A 123 -26.43 0.66 7.16
C TYR A 123 -26.51 1.12 8.62
N ALA A 124 -25.39 1.11 9.34
CA ALA A 124 -25.35 1.58 10.73
C ALA A 124 -25.76 3.04 10.85
N LYS A 125 -25.24 3.93 10.00
CA LYS A 125 -25.64 5.34 9.97
C LYS A 125 -27.12 5.52 9.70
N LYS A 126 -27.66 4.80 8.71
CA LYS A 126 -29.08 4.84 8.39
C LYS A 126 -29.95 4.36 9.57
N TYR A 127 -29.49 3.33 10.28
CA TYR A 127 -30.16 2.81 11.46
C TYR A 127 -30.14 3.81 12.61
N GLU A 128 -29.01 4.46 12.86
CA GLU A 128 -28.87 5.51 13.87
C GLU A 128 -29.79 6.73 13.57
N GLU A 129 -29.89 7.11 12.29
CA GLU A 129 -30.78 8.19 11.84
C GLU A 129 -32.26 7.85 12.06
N THR A 130 -32.65 6.59 11.75
CA THR A 130 -34.05 6.16 11.89
C THR A 130 -34.46 5.94 13.35
N THR A 131 -33.57 5.43 14.17
CA THR A 131 -33.88 5.15 15.61
C THR A 131 -33.62 6.33 16.55
N GLY A 132 -32.96 7.40 16.08
CA GLY A 132 -32.59 8.56 16.92
C GLY A 132 -31.52 8.26 17.99
N TYR A 133 -30.99 7.04 18.03
CA TYR A 133 -30.07 6.56 19.07
C TYR A 133 -28.84 7.47 19.31
N ARG A 134 -28.39 8.14 18.29
CA ARG A 134 -27.25 9.08 18.37
C ARG A 134 -27.63 10.39 19.09
N LYS A 135 -28.84 10.87 18.86
CA LYS A 135 -29.34 12.11 19.51
C LYS A 135 -29.49 11.97 21.00
N GLU A 136 -29.89 10.80 21.50
CA GLU A 136 -30.02 10.52 22.93
C GLU A 136 -28.67 10.47 23.64
N LYS A 137 -27.62 9.90 23.01
CA LYS A 137 -26.28 9.89 23.60
C LYS A 137 -25.64 11.27 23.69
N GLU A 138 -25.80 12.11 22.69
CA GLU A 138 -25.28 13.48 22.70
C GLU A 138 -25.96 14.34 23.76
N GLN A 139 -27.23 14.13 24.01
CA GLN A 139 -27.98 14.80 25.10
C GLN A 139 -27.57 14.31 26.49
N GLN A 140 -27.28 13.03 26.65
CA GLN A 140 -26.83 12.47 27.94
C GLN A 140 -25.40 12.93 28.29
N THR A 141 -24.49 13.04 27.32
CA THR A 141 -23.13 13.56 27.57
C THR A 141 -23.12 15.05 27.88
N SER A 142 -23.97 15.86 27.26
CA SER A 142 -24.08 17.29 27.54
C SER A 142 -24.69 17.57 28.93
N ASN A 143 -25.65 16.76 29.40
CA ASN A 143 -26.23 16.88 30.71
C ASN A 143 -25.31 16.40 31.85
N SER A 144 -24.41 15.44 31.57
CA SER A 144 -23.42 14.95 32.54
C SER A 144 -22.31 15.95 32.83
N THR A 145 -22.00 16.83 31.87
CA THR A 145 -20.95 17.85 32.04
C THR A 145 -21.45 19.12 32.73
N ALA A 146 -22.74 19.38 32.70
CA ALA A 146 -23.34 20.52 33.36
C ALA A 146 -23.58 20.35 34.88
N GLY A 147 -23.48 19.12 35.40
CA GLY A 147 -23.69 18.78 36.80
C GLY A 147 -22.48 18.79 37.72
N ALA A 148 -21.29 19.13 37.21
CA ALA A 148 -20.02 19.08 37.97
C ALA A 148 -19.48 20.45 38.39
N CYS A 149 -20.31 21.48 38.48
CA CYS A 149 -19.95 22.79 39.02
C CYS A 149 -20.94 23.17 40.15
N ILE A 150 -20.71 22.63 41.29
CA ILE A 150 -21.11 23.23 42.60
C ILE A 150 -19.99 22.95 43.58
#